data_7140591fe9aad187768de0c9c4cde3fa
#
_entry.id   7140591fe9aad187768de0c9c4cde3fa
#
_cell.length_a   1.000
_cell.length_b   1.000
_cell.length_c   1.000
_cell.angle_alpha   90.00
_cell.angle_beta   90.00
_cell.angle_gamma   90.00
#
_symmetry.space_group_name_H-M   'P 1'
#
loop_
_entity.id
_entity.type
_entity.pdbx_description
1 polymer ?
#
loop_
_entity_poly.entity_id
_entity_poly.type
_entity_poly.pdbx_seq_one_letter_code
_entity_poly.pdbx_strand_id
1 'polypeptide(L)'
;AILKLLQDTSICDYLDIGTGTGRLLELLGPRVKNATGIDLSHEMLNMARTALEKSALENCQVRLGDMYDLPFEAASQDVVTLHQVLHYADDPASVIAEAARVTRQGGRLIVIDFAPHEEEGLRQDHAHRRLGFGDEDLATWFKQAAMQANAPVTLTGDPLSVVLWSGTKS
;
A
#
# COMPACT_ATOMS: atom_id res chain seq x y z
N ALA A 1 -8.13 -9.88 -5.99
CA ALA A 1 -7.80 -8.74 -6.88
C ALA A 1 -6.29 -8.56 -7.00
N ILE A 2 -5.53 -8.26 -5.92
CA ILE A 2 -4.09 -7.96 -5.97
C ILE A 2 -3.26 -9.11 -6.59
N LEU A 3 -3.53 -10.36 -6.24
CA LEU A 3 -2.82 -11.53 -6.82
C LEU A 3 -3.03 -11.65 -8.32
N LYS A 4 -4.23 -11.32 -8.82
CA LYS A 4 -4.52 -11.31 -10.25
C LYS A 4 -3.77 -10.20 -10.97
N LEU A 5 -3.66 -9.02 -10.34
CA LEU A 5 -2.91 -7.90 -10.88
C LEU A 5 -1.41 -8.21 -11.03
N LEU A 6 -0.86 -9.03 -10.13
CA LEU A 6 0.56 -9.35 -10.05
C LEU A 6 0.96 -10.71 -10.66
N GLN A 7 0.00 -11.45 -11.23
CA GLN A 7 0.23 -12.84 -11.68
C GLN A 7 1.39 -13.01 -12.68
N ASP A 8 1.57 -12.02 -13.57
CA ASP A 8 2.57 -12.06 -14.64
C ASP A 8 3.81 -11.19 -14.33
N THR A 9 3.95 -10.77 -13.06
CA THR A 9 5.03 -9.90 -12.63
C THR A 9 6.05 -10.70 -11.82
N SER A 10 7.31 -10.70 -12.27
CA SER A 10 8.43 -11.20 -11.46
C SER A 10 8.80 -10.10 -10.45
N ILE A 11 8.66 -10.39 -9.15
CA ILE A 11 8.87 -9.44 -8.07
C ILE A 11 10.08 -9.89 -7.25
N CYS A 12 11.16 -9.10 -7.30
CA CYS A 12 12.30 -9.29 -6.41
C CYS A 12 12.06 -8.57 -5.09
N ASP A 13 11.82 -7.27 -5.14
CA ASP A 13 11.73 -6.40 -3.97
C ASP A 13 10.31 -5.83 -3.84
N TYR A 14 9.65 -6.16 -2.74
CA TYR A 14 8.29 -5.72 -2.40
C TYR A 14 8.29 -4.90 -1.13
N LEU A 15 7.60 -3.76 -1.16
CA LEU A 15 7.39 -2.88 -0.02
C LEU A 15 5.90 -2.71 0.29
N ASP A 16 5.51 -2.95 1.53
CA ASP A 16 4.17 -2.69 2.06
C ASP A 16 4.21 -1.51 3.05
N ILE A 17 3.61 -0.39 2.67
CA ILE A 17 3.59 0.84 3.46
C ILE A 17 2.33 0.84 4.34
N GLY A 18 2.52 1.00 5.66
CA GLY A 18 1.46 0.86 6.64
C GLY A 18 1.04 -0.59 6.78
N THR A 19 2.02 -1.48 6.93
CA THR A 19 1.83 -2.94 6.87
C THR A 19 0.93 -3.49 7.99
N GLY A 20 0.74 -2.73 9.07
CA GLY A 20 -0.08 -3.14 10.20
C GLY A 20 0.38 -4.50 10.77
N THR A 21 -0.51 -5.47 10.78
CA THR A 21 -0.23 -6.83 11.27
C THR A 21 0.43 -7.75 10.24
N GLY A 22 0.85 -7.23 9.07
CA GLY A 22 1.60 -7.97 8.06
C GLY A 22 0.78 -8.85 7.11
N ARG A 23 -0.53 -8.61 6.98
CA ARG A 23 -1.43 -9.42 6.14
C ARG A 23 -1.00 -9.51 4.68
N LEU A 24 -0.57 -8.39 4.07
CA LEU A 24 -0.09 -8.43 2.68
C LEU A 24 1.28 -9.09 2.56
N LEU A 25 2.14 -8.98 3.58
CA LEU A 25 3.41 -9.72 3.60
C LEU A 25 3.18 -11.23 3.64
N GLU A 26 2.23 -11.72 4.46
CA GLU A 26 1.87 -13.13 4.47
C GLU A 26 1.31 -13.61 3.11
N LEU A 27 0.49 -12.76 2.46
CA LEU A 27 -0.14 -13.09 1.17
C LEU A 27 0.87 -13.11 0.01
N LEU A 28 1.76 -12.11 -0.05
CA LEU A 28 2.67 -11.90 -1.17
C LEU A 28 4.08 -12.46 -0.93
N GLY A 29 4.50 -12.62 0.33
CA GLY A 29 5.81 -13.12 0.70
C GLY A 29 6.24 -14.41 -0.04
N PRO A 30 5.36 -15.43 -0.15
CA PRO A 30 5.69 -16.65 -0.90
C PRO A 30 5.97 -16.46 -2.39
N ARG A 31 5.68 -15.28 -2.95
CA ARG A 31 5.74 -14.97 -4.38
C ARG A 31 6.84 -13.97 -4.76
N VAL A 32 7.58 -13.47 -3.77
CA VAL A 32 8.60 -12.45 -3.94
C VAL A 32 9.93 -12.93 -3.36
N LYS A 33 11.01 -12.32 -3.81
CA LYS A 33 12.35 -12.66 -3.28
C LYS A 33 12.59 -12.02 -1.92
N ASN A 34 12.25 -10.74 -1.78
CA ASN A 34 12.38 -9.97 -0.54
C ASN A 34 11.11 -9.16 -0.32
N ALA A 35 10.59 -9.14 0.89
CA ALA A 35 9.46 -8.32 1.27
C ALA A 35 9.77 -7.52 2.54
N THR A 36 9.46 -6.24 2.52
CA THR A 36 9.57 -5.38 3.70
C THR A 36 8.26 -4.67 3.95
N GLY A 37 7.78 -4.73 5.19
CA GLY A 37 6.66 -3.91 5.66
C GLY A 37 7.16 -2.80 6.56
N ILE A 38 6.58 -1.61 6.44
CA ILE A 38 6.83 -0.51 7.36
C ILE A 38 5.54 -0.08 8.04
N ASP A 39 5.67 0.37 9.27
CA ASP A 39 4.59 0.97 10.05
C ASP A 39 5.18 1.93 11.10
N LEU A 40 4.38 2.88 11.58
CA LEU A 40 4.74 3.76 12.71
C LEU A 40 4.45 3.14 14.07
N SER A 41 3.60 2.11 14.12
CA SER A 41 3.16 1.46 15.34
C SER A 41 4.07 0.29 15.72
N HIS A 42 4.81 0.43 16.80
CA HIS A 42 5.60 -0.67 17.37
C HIS A 42 4.75 -1.89 17.72
N GLU A 43 3.52 -1.66 18.20
CA GLU A 43 2.57 -2.73 18.55
C GLU A 43 2.20 -3.54 17.31
N MET A 44 1.82 -2.88 16.20
CA MET A 44 1.50 -3.52 14.93
C MET A 44 2.70 -4.30 14.38
N LEU A 45 3.90 -3.71 14.43
CA LEU A 45 5.11 -4.38 13.97
C LEU A 45 5.45 -5.64 14.80
N ASN A 46 5.18 -5.64 16.10
CA ASN A 46 5.36 -6.83 16.94
C ASN A 46 4.37 -7.94 16.55
N MET A 47 3.12 -7.59 16.29
CA MET A 47 2.11 -8.53 15.80
C MET A 47 2.50 -9.08 14.43
N ALA A 48 2.98 -8.23 13.52
CA ALA A 48 3.45 -8.65 12.20
C ALA A 48 4.64 -9.62 12.30
N ARG A 49 5.65 -9.35 13.14
CA ARG A 49 6.78 -10.27 13.36
C ARG A 49 6.31 -11.65 13.80
N THR A 50 5.40 -11.69 14.78
CA THR A 50 4.81 -12.94 15.26
C THR A 50 4.08 -13.70 14.15
N ALA A 51 3.32 -13.01 13.29
CA ALA A 51 2.63 -13.61 12.17
C ALA A 51 3.59 -14.19 11.13
N LEU A 52 4.64 -13.44 10.77
CA LEU A 52 5.66 -13.87 9.81
C LEU A 52 6.46 -15.07 10.31
N GLU A 53 6.81 -15.10 11.61
CA GLU A 53 7.48 -16.26 12.24
C GLU A 53 6.60 -17.51 12.18
N LYS A 54 5.31 -17.39 12.51
CA LYS A 54 4.36 -18.51 12.42
C LYS A 54 4.18 -19.02 11.00
N SER A 55 4.25 -18.14 10.02
CA SER A 55 4.13 -18.48 8.60
C SER A 55 5.45 -18.93 7.97
N ALA A 56 6.55 -18.98 8.73
CA ALA A 56 7.91 -19.35 8.30
C ALA A 56 8.40 -18.55 7.06
N LEU A 57 8.06 -17.26 6.98
CA LEU A 57 8.43 -16.36 5.89
C LEU A 57 9.75 -15.63 6.20
N GLU A 58 10.87 -16.34 5.98
CA GLU A 58 12.23 -15.82 6.26
C GLU A 58 12.65 -14.68 5.33
N ASN A 59 12.02 -14.55 4.17
CA ASN A 59 12.24 -13.48 3.19
C ASN A 59 11.45 -12.20 3.49
N CYS A 60 10.64 -12.20 4.55
CA CYS A 60 9.82 -11.08 4.96
C CYS A 60 10.36 -10.44 6.24
N GLN A 61 10.42 -9.13 6.26
CA GLN A 61 10.80 -8.36 7.45
C GLN A 61 9.89 -7.16 7.65
N VAL A 62 9.84 -6.65 8.88
CA VAL A 62 9.13 -5.41 9.20
C VAL A 62 10.05 -4.46 9.96
N ARG A 63 9.89 -3.17 9.73
CA ARG A 63 10.67 -2.11 10.36
C ARG A 63 9.84 -0.85 10.57
N LEU A 64 10.24 -0.06 11.55
CA LEU A 64 9.66 1.26 11.79
C LEU A 64 9.94 2.17 10.59
N GLY A 65 8.94 2.90 10.13
CA GLY A 65 9.08 3.87 9.04
C GLY A 65 7.87 4.75 8.87
N ASP A 66 8.12 5.96 8.37
CA ASP A 66 7.12 6.96 8.04
C ASP A 66 6.77 6.91 6.55
N MET A 67 5.48 6.90 6.21
CA MET A 67 5.00 6.89 4.82
C MET A 67 5.38 8.15 4.03
N TYR A 68 5.71 9.25 4.72
CA TYR A 68 6.16 10.50 4.09
C TYR A 68 7.67 10.57 3.84
N ASP A 69 8.45 9.71 4.49
CA ASP A 69 9.91 9.67 4.39
C ASP A 69 10.38 8.22 4.50
N LEU A 70 10.30 7.52 3.38
CA LEU A 70 10.59 6.09 3.31
C LEU A 70 12.10 5.81 3.39
N PRO A 71 12.55 4.92 4.30
CA PRO A 71 13.96 4.58 4.47
C PRO A 71 14.48 3.65 3.37
N PHE A 72 14.20 3.99 2.12
CA PHE A 72 14.60 3.24 0.92
C PHE A 72 15.14 4.18 -0.14
N GLU A 73 16.08 3.69 -0.91
CA GLU A 73 16.61 4.42 -2.05
C GLU A 73 15.54 4.59 -3.16
N ALA A 74 15.69 5.62 -3.98
CA ALA A 74 14.85 5.81 -5.15
C ALA A 74 14.97 4.62 -6.10
N ALA A 75 13.87 4.24 -6.73
CA ALA A 75 13.82 3.16 -7.71
C ALA A 75 14.37 1.81 -7.22
N SER A 76 14.12 1.47 -5.94
CA SER A 76 14.62 0.25 -5.31
C SER A 76 13.58 -0.88 -5.24
N GLN A 77 12.28 -0.58 -5.42
CA GLN A 77 11.19 -1.53 -5.23
C GLN A 77 10.48 -1.87 -6.54
N ASP A 78 10.22 -3.17 -6.80
CA ASP A 78 9.46 -3.61 -7.96
C ASP A 78 7.96 -3.38 -7.79
N VAL A 79 7.47 -3.63 -6.58
CA VAL A 79 6.07 -3.41 -6.20
C VAL A 79 6.00 -2.70 -4.85
N VAL A 80 5.16 -1.68 -4.78
CA VAL A 80 4.85 -0.94 -3.56
C VAL A 80 3.35 -0.96 -3.33
N THR A 81 2.92 -1.26 -2.11
CA THR A 81 1.50 -1.22 -1.72
C THR A 81 1.24 -0.22 -0.60
N LEU A 82 0.08 0.41 -0.67
CA LEU A 82 -0.56 1.20 0.37
C LEU A 82 -1.93 0.54 0.61
N HIS A 83 -2.07 -0.23 1.69
CA HIS A 83 -3.29 -0.99 1.97
C HIS A 83 -4.00 -0.47 3.22
N GLN A 84 -5.12 0.22 3.01
CA GLN A 84 -5.94 0.81 4.07
C GLN A 84 -5.13 1.70 5.04
N VAL A 85 -4.27 2.53 4.50
CA VAL A 85 -3.42 3.45 5.27
C VAL A 85 -3.51 4.88 4.76
N LEU A 86 -3.84 5.07 3.48
CA LEU A 86 -3.85 6.40 2.87
C LEU A 86 -4.92 7.33 3.48
N HIS A 87 -6.04 6.76 3.98
CA HIS A 87 -7.09 7.53 4.64
C HIS A 87 -6.67 8.15 6.00
N TYR A 88 -5.53 7.74 6.56
CA TYR A 88 -4.91 8.42 7.72
C TYR A 88 -4.03 9.60 7.32
N ALA A 89 -3.69 9.75 6.04
CA ALA A 89 -2.78 10.78 5.58
C ALA A 89 -3.40 12.18 5.60
N ASP A 90 -2.67 13.16 6.13
CA ASP A 90 -3.00 14.59 6.00
C ASP A 90 -2.82 15.07 4.56
N ASP A 91 -1.74 14.60 3.91
CA ASP A 91 -1.40 14.91 2.52
C ASP A 91 -1.18 13.61 1.71
N PRO A 92 -2.25 13.01 1.17
CA PRO A 92 -2.15 11.78 0.38
C PRO A 92 -1.29 11.93 -0.87
N ALA A 93 -1.27 13.11 -1.49
CA ALA A 93 -0.45 13.36 -2.69
C ALA A 93 1.04 13.19 -2.39
N SER A 94 1.51 13.70 -1.24
CA SER A 94 2.90 13.52 -0.80
C SER A 94 3.23 12.06 -0.49
N VAL A 95 2.32 11.30 0.08
CA VAL A 95 2.50 9.86 0.32
C VAL A 95 2.63 9.09 -1.00
N ILE A 96 1.77 9.40 -1.98
CA ILE A 96 1.83 8.80 -3.33
C ILE A 96 3.16 9.16 -4.03
N ALA A 97 3.59 10.41 -3.93
CA ALA A 97 4.86 10.86 -4.52
C ALA A 97 6.07 10.12 -3.90
N GLU A 98 6.08 9.94 -2.59
CA GLU A 98 7.13 9.22 -1.88
C GLU A 98 7.13 7.73 -2.21
N ALA A 99 5.96 7.09 -2.26
CA ALA A 99 5.82 5.71 -2.72
C ALA A 99 6.30 5.53 -4.17
N ALA A 100 5.96 6.47 -5.04
CA ALA A 100 6.44 6.48 -6.43
C ALA A 100 7.96 6.70 -6.53
N ARG A 101 8.56 7.51 -5.64
CA ARG A 101 10.01 7.72 -5.61
C ARG A 101 10.76 6.40 -5.44
N VAL A 102 10.33 5.56 -4.51
CA VAL A 102 10.97 4.27 -4.23
C VAL A 102 10.61 3.18 -5.25
N THR A 103 9.51 3.34 -5.98
CA THR A 103 9.12 2.41 -7.03
C THR A 103 10.10 2.50 -8.20
N ARG A 104 10.57 1.36 -8.66
CA ARG A 104 11.49 1.19 -9.79
C ARG A 104 10.80 1.54 -11.11
N GLN A 105 11.55 1.95 -12.13
CA GLN A 105 11.01 2.10 -13.48
C GLN A 105 10.45 0.77 -13.99
N GLY A 106 9.25 0.79 -14.56
CA GLY A 106 8.46 -0.40 -14.88
C GLY A 106 7.80 -1.08 -13.67
N GLY A 107 8.12 -0.64 -12.46
CA GLY A 107 7.53 -1.13 -11.22
C GLY A 107 6.10 -0.63 -11.00
N ARG A 108 5.40 -1.21 -10.05
CA ARG A 108 3.99 -0.95 -9.77
C ARG A 108 3.77 -0.36 -8.39
N LEU A 109 2.96 0.70 -8.34
CA LEU A 109 2.39 1.23 -7.11
C LEU A 109 0.90 0.85 -7.06
N ILE A 110 0.47 0.26 -5.95
CA ILE A 110 -0.90 -0.21 -5.75
C ILE A 110 -1.45 0.43 -4.47
N VAL A 111 -2.57 1.12 -4.60
CA VAL A 111 -3.32 1.69 -3.47
C VAL A 111 -4.62 0.92 -3.32
N ILE A 112 -4.90 0.45 -2.11
CA ILE A 112 -6.13 -0.24 -1.76
C ILE A 112 -6.75 0.51 -0.59
N ASP A 113 -7.84 1.21 -0.83
CA ASP A 113 -8.51 2.01 0.19
C ASP A 113 -10.01 2.13 -0.11
N PHE A 114 -10.74 2.87 0.72
CA PHE A 114 -12.16 3.02 0.58
C PHE A 114 -12.55 3.94 -0.58
N ALA A 115 -13.62 3.57 -1.31
CA ALA A 115 -14.36 4.49 -2.14
C ALA A 115 -14.96 5.62 -1.28
N PRO A 116 -15.33 6.78 -1.84
CA PRO A 116 -15.99 7.84 -1.07
C PRO A 116 -17.22 7.30 -0.35
N HIS A 117 -17.37 7.65 0.93
CA HIS A 117 -18.48 7.24 1.79
C HIS A 117 -18.82 8.31 2.82
N GLU A 118 -19.95 8.15 3.50
CA GLU A 118 -20.46 9.12 4.50
C GLU A 118 -20.44 8.59 5.93
N GLU A 119 -19.68 7.53 6.21
CA GLU A 119 -19.56 6.90 7.53
C GLU A 119 -18.72 7.78 8.48
N GLU A 120 -19.31 8.84 9.01
CA GLU A 120 -18.64 9.81 9.90
C GLU A 120 -18.11 9.18 11.20
N GLY A 121 -18.69 8.06 11.65
CA GLY A 121 -18.18 7.29 12.79
C GLY A 121 -16.72 6.87 12.63
N LEU A 122 -16.25 6.63 11.42
CA LEU A 122 -14.86 6.27 11.16
C LEU A 122 -13.88 7.43 11.45
N ARG A 123 -14.30 8.68 11.28
CA ARG A 123 -13.50 9.83 11.69
C ARG A 123 -13.35 9.93 13.19
N GLN A 124 -14.44 9.69 13.91
CA GLN A 124 -14.49 9.86 15.36
C GLN A 124 -13.84 8.68 16.09
N ASP A 125 -14.15 7.45 15.67
CA ASP A 125 -13.79 6.23 16.40
C ASP A 125 -12.48 5.60 15.91
N HIS A 126 -12.09 5.85 14.66
CA HIS A 126 -10.96 5.18 14.00
C HIS A 126 -9.91 6.12 13.42
N ALA A 127 -9.94 7.41 13.80
CA ALA A 127 -8.97 8.43 13.37
C ALA A 127 -8.80 8.57 11.84
N HIS A 128 -9.83 8.21 11.05
CA HIS A 128 -9.83 8.44 9.61
C HIS A 128 -9.86 9.94 9.34
N ARG A 129 -8.86 10.45 8.65
CA ARG A 129 -8.80 11.86 8.25
C ARG A 129 -9.64 12.11 7.00
N ARG A 130 -9.83 11.08 6.18
CA ARG A 130 -10.60 11.14 4.94
C ARG A 130 -11.60 9.98 4.87
N LEU A 131 -12.78 10.26 4.31
CA LEU A 131 -13.86 9.29 4.11
C LEU A 131 -13.82 8.73 2.68
N GLY A 132 -12.71 8.03 2.36
CA GLY A 132 -12.48 7.44 1.06
C GLY A 132 -11.90 8.40 0.02
N PHE A 133 -11.66 7.89 -1.17
CA PHE A 133 -11.00 8.58 -2.27
C PHE A 133 -11.75 8.37 -3.59
N GLY A 134 -11.80 9.43 -4.41
CA GLY A 134 -12.32 9.35 -5.77
C GLY A 134 -11.27 8.86 -6.76
N ASP A 135 -11.71 8.25 -7.85
CA ASP A 135 -10.82 7.79 -8.93
C ASP A 135 -10.02 8.94 -9.56
N GLU A 136 -10.63 10.13 -9.66
CA GLU A 136 -9.99 11.33 -10.21
C GLU A 136 -8.86 11.84 -9.32
N ASP A 137 -9.01 11.75 -8.00
CA ASP A 137 -7.96 12.14 -7.04
C ASP A 137 -6.73 11.26 -7.24
N LEU A 138 -6.92 9.93 -7.24
CA LEU A 138 -5.84 8.97 -7.42
C LEU A 138 -5.19 9.11 -8.81
N ALA A 139 -5.96 9.29 -9.87
CA ALA A 139 -5.45 9.50 -11.22
C ALA A 139 -4.58 10.76 -11.31
N THR A 140 -5.00 11.84 -10.65
CA THR A 140 -4.24 13.10 -10.59
C THR A 140 -2.93 12.91 -9.84
N TRP A 141 -2.94 12.31 -8.66
CA TRP A 141 -1.73 12.09 -7.85
C TRP A 141 -0.76 11.12 -8.53
N PHE A 142 -1.25 10.06 -9.16
CA PHE A 142 -0.41 9.17 -9.98
C PHE A 142 0.26 9.92 -11.12
N LYS A 143 -0.49 10.74 -11.86
CA LYS A 143 0.07 11.56 -12.93
C LYS A 143 1.15 12.52 -12.44
N GLN A 144 0.91 13.19 -11.31
CA GLN A 144 1.89 14.10 -10.69
C GLN A 144 3.16 13.37 -10.25
N ALA A 145 3.05 12.11 -9.86
CA ALA A 145 4.15 11.24 -9.45
C ALA A 145 4.81 10.47 -10.61
N ALA A 146 4.53 10.84 -11.87
CA ALA A 146 5.01 10.16 -13.08
C ALA A 146 4.65 8.67 -13.14
N MET A 147 3.48 8.33 -12.62
CA MET A 147 2.90 6.99 -12.69
C MET A 147 1.81 6.95 -13.77
N GLN A 148 1.85 5.96 -14.63
CA GLN A 148 0.78 5.69 -15.58
C GLN A 148 -0.34 4.90 -14.87
N ALA A 149 -1.46 5.56 -14.61
CA ALA A 149 -2.60 4.94 -13.95
C ALA A 149 -3.27 3.87 -14.83
N ASN A 150 -3.63 2.75 -14.22
CA ASN A 150 -4.47 1.72 -14.82
C ASN A 150 -5.93 1.94 -14.41
N ALA A 151 -6.86 1.24 -15.07
CA ALA A 151 -8.27 1.25 -14.67
C ALA A 151 -8.43 0.73 -13.22
N PRO A 152 -9.19 1.44 -12.37
CA PRO A 152 -9.43 1.00 -11.00
C PRO A 152 -10.29 -0.27 -10.94
N VAL A 153 -10.12 -1.05 -9.89
CA VAL A 153 -10.91 -2.25 -9.62
C VAL A 153 -11.70 -2.06 -8.33
N THR A 154 -13.01 -1.95 -8.44
CA THR A 154 -13.91 -1.81 -7.28
C THR A 154 -14.33 -3.17 -6.74
N LEU A 155 -14.18 -3.36 -5.45
CA LEU A 155 -14.69 -4.50 -4.68
C LEU A 155 -15.87 -3.99 -3.85
N THR A 156 -17.07 -4.23 -4.35
CA THR A 156 -18.30 -3.77 -3.69
C THR A 156 -18.46 -4.46 -2.33
N GLY A 157 -18.71 -3.66 -1.31
CA GLY A 157 -18.96 -4.09 0.06
C GLY A 157 -20.12 -3.31 0.69
N ASP A 158 -20.63 -3.79 1.80
CA ASP A 158 -21.67 -3.15 2.60
C ASP A 158 -21.18 -3.06 4.06
N PRO A 159 -21.08 -1.89 4.67
CA PRO A 159 -21.46 -0.56 4.13
C PRO A 159 -20.38 0.09 3.23
N LEU A 160 -19.15 -0.44 3.19
CA LEU A 160 -18.03 0.21 2.51
C LEU A 160 -17.56 -0.59 1.29
N SER A 161 -17.38 0.09 0.17
CA SER A 161 -16.67 -0.45 -0.99
C SER A 161 -15.18 -0.12 -0.92
N VAL A 162 -14.35 -1.06 -1.33
CA VAL A 162 -12.90 -0.91 -1.43
C VAL A 162 -12.52 -0.81 -2.89
N VAL A 163 -11.64 0.12 -3.22
CA VAL A 163 -11.10 0.26 -4.57
C VAL A 163 -9.61 -0.02 -4.57
N LEU A 164 -9.17 -0.70 -5.61
CA LEU A 164 -7.79 -0.95 -5.91
C LEU A 164 -7.39 -0.07 -7.09
N TRP A 165 -6.58 0.95 -6.84
CA TRP A 165 -5.94 1.78 -7.86
C TRP A 165 -4.52 1.30 -8.07
N SER A 166 -4.06 1.30 -9.30
CA SER A 166 -2.68 0.94 -9.59
C SER A 166 -2.08 1.82 -10.68
N GLY A 167 -0.78 2.02 -10.60
CA GLY A 167 -0.01 2.71 -11.61
C GLY A 167 1.31 2.01 -11.87
N THR A 168 1.80 2.16 -13.09
CA THR A 168 3.13 1.69 -13.50
C THR A 168 4.05 2.88 -13.69
N LYS A 169 5.27 2.82 -13.16
CA LYS A 169 6.25 3.90 -13.29
C LYS A 169 6.83 3.91 -14.69
N SER A 170 6.70 5.07 -15.33
CA SER A 170 7.25 5.32 -16.68
C SER A 170 8.77 5.49 -16.64
#